data_bd34785a7c647cd9899fb940b2a5f158
#
_entry.id   bd34785a7c647cd9899fb940b2a5f158
#
_cell.length_a   1.000
_cell.length_b   1.000
_cell.length_c   1.000
_cell.angle_alpha   90.00
_cell.angle_beta   90.00
_cell.angle_gamma   90.00
#
_symmetry.space_group_name_H-M   'P 1'
#
loop_
_entity.id
_entity.type
_entity.pdbx_description
1 polymer ?
#
loop_
_entity_poly.entity_id
_entity_poly.type
_entity_poly.pdbx_seq_one_letter_code
_entity_poly.pdbx_strand_id
1 'polypeptide(L)'
;TKRIVFTGIGKAELWDYNVPHPKEGEVLVETMYTAVSAGTERANLMRMPNTGAYLVDDSEPVWSGGYSSTGIVKEIGEGVKSVSVGDKVLVIWGPNTGLKVVPEHNVIKIEDRTLDLKHAAFALIASFSAAGVRKTRLEFGESAMVFGIGILGAFAVQICRLAGAFPVIAA
;
A
#
# COMPACT_ATOMS: atom_id res chain seq x y z
N THR A 1 -10.71 12.68 -12.05
CA THR A 1 -10.86 11.66 -11.00
C THR A 1 -11.02 12.32 -9.63
N LYS A 2 -11.26 11.49 -8.60
CA LYS A 2 -11.30 11.93 -7.21
C LYS A 2 -10.05 11.51 -6.47
N ARG A 3 -9.59 12.33 -5.53
CA ARG A 3 -8.44 12.07 -4.67
C ARG A 3 -8.77 12.42 -3.22
N ILE A 4 -8.39 11.56 -2.28
CA ILE A 4 -8.47 11.86 -0.86
C ILE A 4 -7.27 12.75 -0.51
N VAL A 5 -7.54 13.88 0.13
CA VAL A 5 -6.52 14.83 0.59
C VAL A 5 -6.73 15.16 2.06
N PHE A 6 -5.65 15.40 2.77
CA PHE A 6 -5.69 15.86 4.15
C PHE A 6 -5.46 17.37 4.17
N THR A 7 -6.51 18.12 4.47
CA THR A 7 -6.51 19.59 4.43
C THR A 7 -6.16 20.23 5.77
N GLY A 8 -5.97 19.43 6.81
CA GLY A 8 -5.60 19.85 8.15
C GLY A 8 -5.54 18.66 9.09
N ILE A 9 -5.05 18.87 10.31
CA ILE A 9 -5.01 17.82 11.33
C ILE A 9 -6.42 17.30 11.59
N GLY A 10 -6.64 16.00 11.41
CA GLY A 10 -7.95 15.36 11.56
C GLY A 10 -8.97 15.68 10.48
N LYS A 11 -8.59 16.36 9.39
CA LYS A 11 -9.50 16.74 8.29
C LYS A 11 -9.10 16.04 7.00
N ALA A 12 -10.02 15.27 6.43
CA ALA A 12 -9.87 14.62 5.13
C ALA A 12 -11.02 15.04 4.22
N GLU A 13 -10.70 15.35 2.98
CA GLU A 13 -11.66 15.81 1.97
C GLU A 13 -11.46 15.02 0.67
N LEU A 14 -12.49 15.00 -0.16
CA LEU A 14 -12.44 14.38 -1.48
C LEU A 14 -12.43 15.48 -2.54
N TRP A 15 -11.28 15.66 -3.17
CA TRP A 15 -11.09 16.70 -4.17
C TRP A 15 -11.14 16.16 -5.60
N ASP A 16 -11.54 17.01 -6.54
CA ASP A 16 -11.33 16.73 -7.96
C ASP A 16 -9.84 16.85 -8.30
N TYR A 17 -9.35 15.90 -9.07
CA TYR A 17 -7.96 15.82 -9.46
C TYR A 17 -7.81 15.57 -10.96
N ASN A 18 -7.09 16.46 -11.63
CA ASN A 18 -6.71 16.28 -13.03
C ASN A 18 -5.41 15.49 -13.09
N VAL A 19 -5.50 14.29 -13.63
CA VAL A 19 -4.35 13.40 -13.76
C VAL A 19 -3.55 13.79 -15.00
N PRO A 20 -2.25 14.06 -14.88
CA PRO A 20 -1.41 14.30 -16.06
C PRO A 20 -1.22 13.01 -16.88
N HIS A 21 -0.79 13.16 -18.13
CA HIS A 21 -0.27 12.03 -18.91
C HIS A 21 1.05 11.55 -18.31
N PRO A 22 1.34 10.23 -18.36
CA PRO A 22 2.61 9.69 -17.87
C PRO A 22 3.78 10.19 -18.73
N LYS A 23 4.85 10.61 -18.06
CA LYS A 23 6.12 10.96 -18.69
C LYS A 23 6.98 9.72 -18.92
N GLU A 24 8.21 9.92 -19.41
CA GLU A 24 9.20 8.86 -19.53
C GLU A 24 9.37 8.10 -18.21
N GLY A 25 9.31 6.77 -18.25
CA GLY A 25 9.43 5.88 -17.09
C GLY A 25 8.22 5.90 -16.13
N GLU A 26 7.10 6.50 -16.51
CA GLU A 26 5.89 6.57 -15.69
C GLU A 26 4.74 5.75 -16.28
N VAL A 27 3.81 5.36 -15.42
CA VAL A 27 2.65 4.52 -15.74
C VAL A 27 1.38 5.17 -15.19
N LEU A 28 0.36 5.31 -16.02
CA LEU A 28 -0.99 5.70 -15.59
C LEU A 28 -1.77 4.46 -15.21
N VAL A 29 -2.25 4.41 -13.97
CA VAL A 29 -3.00 3.27 -13.42
C VAL A 29 -4.38 3.73 -12.97
N GLU A 30 -5.42 3.02 -13.42
CA GLU A 30 -6.77 3.11 -12.87
C GLU A 30 -6.84 2.22 -11.62
N THR A 31 -7.06 2.86 -10.47
CA THR A 31 -7.12 2.16 -9.18
C THR A 31 -8.46 1.42 -9.05
N MET A 32 -8.38 0.12 -8.82
CA MET A 32 -9.56 -0.73 -8.53
C MET A 32 -9.79 -0.87 -7.03
N TYR A 33 -8.71 -1.07 -6.27
CA TYR A 33 -8.76 -1.19 -4.81
C TYR A 33 -7.55 -0.50 -4.18
N THR A 34 -7.75 0.07 -3.00
CA THR A 34 -6.68 0.58 -2.14
C THR A 34 -6.77 -0.09 -0.77
N ALA A 35 -5.65 -0.51 -0.23
CA ALA A 35 -5.56 -1.05 1.11
C ALA A 35 -5.26 0.09 2.09
N VAL A 36 -6.22 0.36 2.97
CA VAL A 36 -6.10 1.38 4.01
C VAL A 36 -5.56 0.75 5.29
N SER A 37 -4.32 1.10 5.66
CA SER A 37 -3.78 0.78 6.97
C SER A 37 -4.24 1.84 7.96
N ALA A 38 -5.26 1.55 8.74
CA ALA A 38 -5.92 2.52 9.62
C ALA A 38 -4.95 3.24 10.57
N GLY A 39 -3.94 2.52 11.11
CA GLY A 39 -2.90 3.10 11.96
C GLY A 39 -2.05 4.12 11.23
N THR A 40 -1.56 3.78 10.04
CA THR A 40 -0.71 4.64 9.21
C THR A 40 -1.49 5.85 8.69
N GLU A 41 -2.70 5.63 8.17
CA GLU A 41 -3.53 6.73 7.67
C GLU A 41 -3.93 7.69 8.79
N ARG A 42 -4.28 7.16 9.98
CA ARG A 42 -4.55 8.00 11.15
C ARG A 42 -3.31 8.79 11.57
N ALA A 43 -2.15 8.15 11.60
CA ALA A 43 -0.91 8.82 11.99
C ALA A 43 -0.55 9.95 11.01
N ASN A 44 -0.72 9.72 9.69
CA ASN A 44 -0.55 10.76 8.68
C ASN A 44 -1.61 11.86 8.83
N LEU A 45 -2.89 11.51 8.95
CA LEU A 45 -3.99 12.47 9.12
C LEU A 45 -3.81 13.37 10.34
N MET A 46 -3.26 12.81 11.42
CA MET A 46 -3.00 13.54 12.68
C MET A 46 -1.62 14.19 12.74
N ARG A 47 -0.82 14.11 11.67
CA ARG A 47 0.58 14.58 11.63
C ARG A 47 1.41 14.09 12.83
N MET A 48 1.28 12.80 13.16
CA MET A 48 2.04 12.24 14.30
C MET A 48 3.55 12.26 14.01
N PRO A 49 4.41 12.43 15.04
CA PRO A 49 5.85 12.32 14.88
C PRO A 49 6.25 11.01 14.19
N ASN A 50 7.34 11.05 13.42
CA ASN A 50 7.86 9.92 12.63
C ASN A 50 6.98 9.44 11.47
N THR A 51 6.05 10.27 11.01
CA THR A 51 5.30 10.04 9.77
C THR A 51 5.79 10.97 8.66
N GLY A 52 5.55 10.59 7.40
CA GLY A 52 5.85 11.47 6.26
C GLY A 52 5.09 12.80 6.34
N ALA A 53 3.88 12.80 6.86
CA ALA A 53 3.06 13.98 7.03
C ALA A 53 3.59 14.95 8.11
N TYR A 54 4.39 14.48 9.07
CA TYR A 54 5.01 15.33 10.09
C TYR A 54 6.06 16.27 9.49
N LEU A 55 6.70 15.86 8.40
CA LEU A 55 7.75 16.62 7.71
C LEU A 55 7.20 17.64 6.70
N VAL A 56 5.90 17.64 6.46
CA VAL A 56 5.25 18.61 5.56
C VAL A 56 5.21 19.97 6.25
N ASP A 57 5.74 20.99 5.58
CA ASP A 57 5.71 22.37 6.04
C ASP A 57 4.26 22.85 6.19
N ASP A 58 3.99 23.64 7.21
CA ASP A 58 2.68 24.26 7.44
C ASP A 58 2.25 25.21 6.31
N SER A 59 3.19 25.64 5.48
CA SER A 59 2.90 26.39 4.24
C SER A 59 2.26 25.52 3.15
N GLU A 60 2.37 24.17 3.23
CA GLU A 60 1.70 23.22 2.35
C GLU A 60 0.64 22.43 3.12
N PRO A 61 -0.57 22.96 3.28
CA PRO A 61 -1.61 22.35 4.12
C PRO A 61 -2.19 21.05 3.55
N VAL A 62 -1.87 20.70 2.30
CA VAL A 62 -2.46 19.56 1.61
C VAL A 62 -1.46 18.43 1.43
N TRP A 63 -1.72 17.30 2.05
CA TRP A 63 -1.00 16.05 1.86
C TRP A 63 -1.98 14.90 1.65
N SER A 64 -1.52 13.75 1.23
CA SER A 64 -2.38 12.59 1.00
C SER A 64 -1.78 11.32 1.58
N GLY A 65 -2.65 10.44 2.04
CA GLY A 65 -2.30 9.08 2.43
C GLY A 65 -2.31 8.11 1.24
N GLY A 66 -2.00 6.86 1.53
CA GLY A 66 -1.98 5.76 0.57
C GLY A 66 -0.59 5.28 0.23
N TYR A 67 -0.43 3.94 0.15
CA TYR A 67 0.84 3.33 -0.22
C TYR A 67 0.72 1.92 -0.81
N SER A 68 -0.48 1.35 -0.84
CA SER A 68 -0.73 0.02 -1.43
C SER A 68 -2.07 0.00 -2.14
N SER A 69 -2.06 -0.25 -3.42
CA SER A 69 -3.28 -0.30 -4.24
C SER A 69 -3.11 -1.25 -5.41
N THR A 70 -4.21 -1.73 -5.95
CA THR A 70 -4.21 -2.51 -7.19
C THR A 70 -5.05 -1.81 -8.26
N GLY A 71 -4.72 -2.05 -9.50
CA GLY A 71 -5.41 -1.44 -10.63
C GLY A 71 -5.06 -2.04 -11.97
N ILE A 72 -5.49 -1.32 -13.00
CA ILE A 72 -5.27 -1.66 -14.40
C ILE A 72 -4.45 -0.55 -15.05
N VAL A 73 -3.39 -0.93 -15.77
CA VAL A 73 -2.60 0.02 -16.54
C VAL A 73 -3.44 0.59 -17.68
N LYS A 74 -3.54 1.92 -17.76
CA LYS A 74 -4.30 2.63 -18.80
C LYS A 74 -3.41 3.27 -19.85
N GLU A 75 -2.22 3.74 -19.44
CA GLU A 75 -1.26 4.38 -20.33
C GLU A 75 0.15 4.15 -19.79
N ILE A 76 1.14 4.08 -20.68
CA ILE A 76 2.54 3.97 -20.30
C ILE A 76 3.34 5.09 -20.98
N GLY A 77 4.26 5.67 -20.26
CA GLY A 77 5.22 6.63 -20.79
C GLY A 77 6.34 5.96 -21.58
N GLU A 78 7.12 6.77 -22.27
CA GLU A 78 8.29 6.29 -23.02
C GLU A 78 9.25 5.55 -22.09
N GLY A 79 9.90 4.49 -22.60
CA GLY A 79 10.90 3.72 -21.85
C GLY A 79 10.37 2.67 -20.89
N VAL A 80 9.07 2.63 -20.57
CA VAL A 80 8.44 1.61 -19.72
C VAL A 80 8.50 0.24 -20.40
N LYS A 81 8.96 -0.79 -19.66
CA LYS A 81 9.19 -2.16 -20.17
C LYS A 81 8.56 -3.26 -19.32
N SER A 82 8.31 -3.00 -18.04
CA SER A 82 7.87 -4.03 -17.09
C SER A 82 6.38 -4.34 -17.16
N VAL A 83 5.58 -3.43 -17.73
CA VAL A 83 4.12 -3.56 -17.84
C VAL A 83 3.60 -3.07 -19.18
N SER A 84 2.40 -3.50 -19.54
CA SER A 84 1.67 -3.07 -20.75
C SER A 84 0.28 -2.57 -20.39
N VAL A 85 -0.32 -1.80 -21.29
CA VAL A 85 -1.72 -1.35 -21.17
C VAL A 85 -2.64 -2.57 -21.02
N GLY A 86 -3.53 -2.53 -20.03
CA GLY A 86 -4.45 -3.62 -19.68
C GLY A 86 -3.91 -4.59 -18.62
N ASP A 87 -2.64 -4.51 -18.25
CA ASP A 87 -2.08 -5.37 -17.20
C ASP A 87 -2.71 -5.05 -15.83
N LYS A 88 -2.97 -6.10 -15.06
CA LYS A 88 -3.29 -6.02 -13.63
C LYS A 88 -2.02 -5.75 -12.84
N VAL A 89 -2.04 -4.76 -11.96
CA VAL A 89 -0.85 -4.34 -11.23
C VAL A 89 -1.12 -4.06 -9.76
N LEU A 90 -0.11 -4.32 -8.93
CA LEU A 90 0.04 -3.76 -7.59
C LEU A 90 0.85 -2.47 -7.72
N VAL A 91 0.35 -1.40 -7.14
CA VAL A 91 1.06 -0.12 -7.03
C VAL A 91 1.49 0.07 -5.58
N ILE A 92 2.79 0.20 -5.39
CA ILE A 92 3.40 0.55 -4.10
C ILE A 92 3.75 2.03 -4.09
N TRP A 93 3.52 2.71 -2.96
CA TRP A 93 3.76 4.14 -2.79
C TRP A 93 2.99 5.01 -3.79
N GLY A 94 1.80 5.40 -3.41
CA GLY A 94 0.97 6.27 -4.24
C GLY A 94 -0.30 6.71 -3.51
N PRO A 95 -0.84 7.87 -3.88
CA PRO A 95 -2.01 8.43 -3.18
C PRO A 95 -3.28 7.59 -3.36
N ASN A 96 -4.21 7.75 -2.42
CA ASN A 96 -5.56 7.21 -2.53
C ASN A 96 -6.35 8.04 -3.53
N THR A 97 -6.36 7.61 -4.79
CA THR A 97 -7.03 8.29 -5.91
C THR A 97 -7.51 7.27 -6.95
N GLY A 98 -8.55 7.59 -7.70
CA GLY A 98 -9.10 6.72 -8.74
C GLY A 98 -8.19 6.51 -9.94
N LEU A 99 -7.42 7.52 -10.32
CA LEU A 99 -6.38 7.45 -11.36
C LEU A 99 -5.10 8.06 -10.80
N LYS A 100 -3.95 7.45 -11.11
CA LYS A 100 -2.64 7.95 -10.68
C LYS A 100 -1.57 7.70 -11.71
N VAL A 101 -0.66 8.64 -11.84
CA VAL A 101 0.61 8.45 -12.53
C VAL A 101 1.67 8.13 -11.48
N VAL A 102 2.41 7.06 -11.70
CA VAL A 102 3.46 6.57 -10.78
C VAL A 102 4.69 6.12 -11.58
N PRO A 103 5.89 6.21 -11.00
CA PRO A 103 7.09 5.65 -11.63
C PRO A 103 6.95 4.13 -11.84
N GLU A 104 7.51 3.63 -12.94
CA GLU A 104 7.48 2.20 -13.30
C GLU A 104 7.97 1.29 -12.16
N HIS A 105 9.01 1.69 -11.42
CA HIS A 105 9.56 0.89 -10.32
C HIS A 105 8.63 0.74 -9.12
N ASN A 106 7.55 1.53 -9.06
CA ASN A 106 6.47 1.39 -8.07
C ASN A 106 5.33 0.50 -8.55
N VAL A 107 5.43 -0.08 -9.75
CA VAL A 107 4.40 -0.90 -10.37
C VAL A 107 4.89 -2.33 -10.50
N ILE A 108 4.13 -3.26 -9.91
CA ILE A 108 4.44 -4.69 -9.95
C ILE A 108 3.32 -5.40 -10.69
N LYS A 109 3.66 -6.05 -11.80
CA LYS A 109 2.69 -6.83 -12.58
C LYS A 109 2.20 -8.03 -11.78
N ILE A 110 0.89 -8.26 -11.80
CA ILE A 110 0.24 -9.43 -11.20
C ILE A 110 0.09 -10.49 -12.29
N GLU A 111 0.98 -11.48 -12.27
CA GLU A 111 1.00 -12.56 -13.26
C GLU A 111 -0.14 -13.57 -13.04
N ASP A 112 -0.50 -13.82 -11.79
CA ASP A 112 -1.60 -14.72 -11.47
C ASP A 112 -2.95 -14.09 -11.82
N ARG A 113 -3.54 -14.58 -12.92
CA ARG A 113 -4.83 -14.09 -13.44
C ARG A 113 -6.01 -14.45 -12.52
N THR A 114 -5.85 -15.44 -11.63
CA THR A 114 -6.89 -15.89 -10.70
C THR A 114 -6.90 -15.08 -9.42
N LEU A 115 -5.82 -14.37 -9.10
CA LEU A 115 -5.71 -13.55 -7.91
C LEU A 115 -6.68 -12.36 -7.99
N ASP A 116 -7.54 -12.25 -6.99
CA ASP A 116 -8.44 -11.11 -6.83
C ASP A 116 -7.62 -9.86 -6.48
N LEU A 117 -7.84 -8.79 -7.24
CA LEU A 117 -7.18 -7.51 -7.03
C LEU A 117 -7.43 -6.93 -5.62
N LYS A 118 -8.59 -7.23 -5.03
CA LYS A 118 -8.91 -6.85 -3.66
C LYS A 118 -7.95 -7.50 -2.65
N HIS A 119 -7.62 -8.76 -2.83
CA HIS A 119 -6.65 -9.46 -1.99
C HIS A 119 -5.22 -9.00 -2.29
N ALA A 120 -4.89 -8.84 -3.56
CA ALA A 120 -3.57 -8.37 -3.99
C ALA A 120 -3.23 -6.97 -3.44
N ALA A 121 -4.22 -6.11 -3.20
CA ALA A 121 -4.01 -4.79 -2.61
C ALA A 121 -3.33 -4.83 -1.22
N PHE A 122 -3.42 -5.95 -0.51
CA PHE A 122 -2.76 -6.13 0.78
C PHE A 122 -1.32 -6.66 0.70
N ALA A 123 -0.82 -6.99 -0.49
CA ALA A 123 0.48 -7.65 -0.63
C ALA A 123 1.63 -6.86 0.00
N LEU A 124 1.67 -5.52 -0.20
CA LEU A 124 2.69 -4.69 0.43
C LEU A 124 2.57 -4.70 1.97
N ILE A 125 1.36 -4.64 2.51
CA ILE A 125 1.13 -4.67 3.96
C ILE A 125 1.56 -6.03 4.54
N ALA A 126 1.19 -7.12 3.87
CA ALA A 126 1.58 -8.47 4.27
C ALA A 126 3.11 -8.66 4.23
N SER A 127 3.81 -8.01 3.30
CA SER A 127 5.27 -8.10 3.20
C SER A 127 5.98 -7.53 4.44
N PHE A 128 5.43 -6.50 5.09
CA PHE A 128 5.97 -5.97 6.35
C PHE A 128 5.87 -7.00 7.47
N SER A 129 4.72 -7.68 7.59
CA SER A 129 4.55 -8.77 8.56
C SER A 129 5.46 -9.95 8.27
N ALA A 130 5.62 -10.32 7.00
CA ALA A 130 6.54 -11.38 6.59
C ALA A 130 7.99 -11.01 6.93
N ALA A 131 8.41 -9.77 6.68
CA ALA A 131 9.72 -9.28 7.06
C ALA A 131 9.93 -9.32 8.58
N GLY A 132 8.91 -8.94 9.37
CA GLY A 132 8.92 -9.04 10.83
C GLY A 132 9.14 -10.48 11.30
N VAL A 133 8.30 -11.40 10.86
CA VAL A 133 8.40 -12.83 11.22
C VAL A 133 9.76 -13.40 10.79
N ARG A 134 10.24 -13.10 9.58
CA ARG A 134 11.57 -13.53 9.12
C ARG A 134 12.70 -13.04 10.05
N LYS A 135 12.59 -11.82 10.59
CA LYS A 135 13.60 -11.27 11.51
C LYS A 135 13.65 -11.98 12.86
N THR A 136 12.56 -12.59 13.30
CA THR A 136 12.57 -13.42 14.55
C THR A 136 13.36 -14.71 14.39
N ARG A 137 13.67 -15.13 13.15
CA ARG A 137 14.32 -16.43 12.85
C ARG A 137 13.51 -17.61 13.39
N LEU A 138 12.18 -17.50 13.34
CA LEU A 138 11.25 -18.54 13.77
C LEU A 138 11.57 -19.87 13.07
N GLU A 139 11.79 -20.91 13.86
CA GLU A 139 12.03 -22.27 13.38
C GLU A 139 10.75 -23.11 13.44
N PHE A 140 10.73 -24.20 12.68
CA PHE A 140 9.60 -25.11 12.63
C PHE A 140 9.32 -25.74 14.01
N GLY A 141 8.07 -25.68 14.46
CA GLY A 141 7.63 -26.24 15.74
C GLY A 141 7.81 -25.30 16.95
N GLU A 142 8.46 -24.16 16.79
CA GLU A 142 8.53 -23.15 17.86
C GLU A 142 7.18 -22.48 18.10
N SER A 143 6.98 -22.00 19.33
CA SER A 143 5.82 -21.17 19.66
C SER A 143 6.02 -19.72 19.22
N ALA A 144 4.94 -19.05 18.84
CA ALA A 144 4.96 -17.62 18.51
C ALA A 144 3.85 -16.87 19.25
N MET A 145 4.17 -15.65 19.73
CA MET A 145 3.18 -14.74 20.29
C MET A 145 3.19 -13.43 19.52
N VAL A 146 2.01 -13.01 19.08
CA VAL A 146 1.80 -11.76 18.33
C VAL A 146 0.97 -10.81 19.19
N PHE A 147 1.57 -9.68 19.56
CA PHE A 147 0.89 -8.61 20.27
C PHE A 147 0.34 -7.56 19.31
N GLY A 148 -0.95 -7.24 19.49
CA GLY A 148 -1.67 -6.28 18.68
C GLY A 148 -2.22 -6.89 17.39
N ILE A 149 -3.52 -7.16 17.36
CA ILE A 149 -4.23 -7.80 16.24
C ILE A 149 -4.86 -6.74 15.30
N GLY A 150 -4.05 -5.75 14.93
CA GLY A 150 -4.31 -4.92 13.77
C GLY A 150 -3.98 -5.65 12.46
N ILE A 151 -4.03 -4.96 11.33
CA ILE A 151 -3.79 -5.56 10.02
C ILE A 151 -2.42 -6.29 9.93
N LEU A 152 -1.36 -5.72 10.48
CA LEU A 152 -0.03 -6.34 10.51
C LEU A 152 -0.01 -7.58 11.40
N GLY A 153 -0.59 -7.51 12.60
CA GLY A 153 -0.67 -8.66 13.50
C GLY A 153 -1.49 -9.79 12.94
N ALA A 154 -2.61 -9.49 12.29
CA ALA A 154 -3.44 -10.50 11.63
C ALA A 154 -2.68 -11.26 10.52
N PHE A 155 -1.84 -10.57 9.73
CA PHE A 155 -0.94 -11.23 8.78
C PHE A 155 0.19 -11.98 9.48
N ALA A 156 0.80 -11.42 10.53
CA ALA A 156 1.86 -12.08 11.27
C ALA A 156 1.41 -13.41 11.87
N VAL A 157 0.21 -13.49 12.47
CA VAL A 157 -0.37 -14.75 12.98
C VAL A 157 -0.47 -15.80 11.88
N GLN A 158 -0.98 -15.43 10.71
CA GLN A 158 -1.10 -16.35 9.58
C GLN A 158 0.26 -16.81 9.08
N ILE A 159 1.22 -15.89 8.95
CA ILE A 159 2.57 -16.18 8.48
C ILE A 159 3.32 -17.07 9.47
N CYS A 160 3.21 -16.84 10.79
CA CYS A 160 3.77 -17.73 11.81
C CYS A 160 3.23 -19.16 11.69
N ARG A 161 1.91 -19.30 11.47
CA ARG A 161 1.31 -20.64 11.26
C ARG A 161 1.83 -21.30 9.99
N LEU A 162 1.92 -20.56 8.89
CA LEU A 162 2.48 -21.06 7.63
C LEU A 162 3.96 -21.44 7.76
N ALA A 163 4.71 -20.76 8.61
CA ALA A 163 6.10 -21.07 8.95
C ALA A 163 6.24 -22.31 9.87
N GLY A 164 5.12 -22.90 10.31
CA GLY A 164 5.13 -24.10 11.16
C GLY A 164 5.19 -23.84 12.66
N ALA A 165 4.95 -22.62 13.11
CA ALA A 165 4.88 -22.31 14.53
C ALA A 165 3.67 -22.98 15.21
N PHE A 166 3.89 -23.53 16.41
CA PHE A 166 2.84 -24.09 17.25
C PHE A 166 3.22 -24.08 18.73
N PRO A 167 2.37 -23.55 19.64
CA PRO A 167 1.17 -22.78 19.34
C PRO A 167 1.48 -21.37 18.82
N VAL A 168 0.51 -20.76 18.11
CA VAL A 168 0.52 -19.34 17.80
C VAL A 168 -0.52 -18.64 18.67
N ILE A 169 -0.06 -17.71 19.50
CA ILE A 169 -0.89 -16.95 20.46
C ILE A 169 -1.06 -15.53 19.91
N ALA A 170 -2.30 -15.05 19.88
CA ALA A 170 -2.66 -13.70 19.49
C ALA A 170 -3.20 -12.94 20.73
N ALA A 171 -2.66 -11.74 21.03
CA ALA A 171 -3.02 -10.93 22.18
C ALA A 171 -3.25 -9.45 21.82
#